data_ec387ddf1a105e857f2f01e6571d8cd7
#
_entry.id   ec387ddf1a105e857f2f01e6571d8cd7
#
_cell.length_a   1.000
_cell.length_b   1.000
_cell.length_c   1.000
_cell.angle_alpha   90.00
_cell.angle_beta   90.00
_cell.angle_gamma   90.00
#
_symmetry.space_group_name_H-M   'P 1'
#
loop_
_entity.id
_entity.type
_entity.pdbx_description
1 polymer ?
#
loop_
_entity_poly.entity_id
_entity_poly.type
_entity_poly.pdbx_seq_one_letter_code
_entity_poly.pdbx_strand_id
1 'polypeptide(L)'
;NPVDDAMMRINVVLRGEDLLSSTPRQIVLYRYLIELGVAKEMPLFGHMPYVMGQGNKKLSKRDPESNLFLHRDNGFIREGLLNYLALLGWSIAPDRDVFSMDEMIEKFDVRDVKANPARFDIDKAISINAEHIRMLEPEDFLRRSVPYLHRDGVVSADNWDALTDRERE
;
A
#
# COMPACT_ATOMS: atom_id res chain seq x y z
N ASN A 1 -8.80 20.63 -7.31
CA ASN A 1 -9.34 19.36 -6.74
C ASN A 1 -10.86 19.42 -6.54
N PRO A 2 -11.51 20.31 -5.68
CA PRO A 2 -12.95 20.21 -5.46
C PRO A 2 -13.81 20.34 -6.73
N VAL A 3 -13.40 21.12 -7.72
CA VAL A 3 -14.09 21.24 -8.99
C VAL A 3 -13.95 19.96 -9.81
N ASP A 4 -12.74 19.40 -9.88
CA ASP A 4 -12.47 18.15 -10.58
C ASP A 4 -13.24 16.99 -9.90
N ASP A 5 -13.19 16.92 -8.56
CA ASP A 5 -13.92 15.92 -7.79
C ASP A 5 -15.44 16.03 -8.06
N ALA A 6 -15.99 17.24 -8.08
CA ALA A 6 -17.40 17.49 -8.40
C ALA A 6 -17.77 17.03 -9.81
N MET A 7 -16.96 17.39 -10.83
CA MET A 7 -17.17 17.00 -12.21
C MET A 7 -17.02 15.48 -12.41
N MET A 8 -16.13 14.84 -11.70
CA MET A 8 -15.93 13.37 -11.68
C MET A 8 -16.97 12.64 -10.81
N ARG A 9 -17.83 13.36 -10.12
CA ARG A 9 -18.86 12.81 -9.20
C ARG A 9 -18.25 11.98 -8.08
N ILE A 10 -17.12 12.44 -7.53
CA ILE A 10 -16.50 11.84 -6.35
C ILE A 10 -17.42 12.06 -5.15
N ASN A 11 -17.80 10.99 -4.49
CA ASN A 11 -18.69 11.02 -3.33
C ASN A 11 -17.97 10.76 -2.00
N VAL A 12 -16.72 10.30 -2.02
CA VAL A 12 -15.88 10.09 -0.84
C VAL A 12 -14.47 10.59 -1.12
N VAL A 13 -13.95 11.49 -0.28
CA VAL A 13 -12.60 12.04 -0.33
C VAL A 13 -11.82 11.53 0.87
N LEU A 14 -10.98 10.51 0.64
CA LEU A 14 -10.04 9.96 1.65
C LEU A 14 -8.64 10.46 1.35
N ARG A 15 -7.98 11.09 2.34
CA ARG A 15 -6.66 11.70 2.13
C ARG A 15 -5.88 11.84 3.44
N GLY A 16 -4.62 12.25 3.37
CA GLY A 16 -3.81 12.49 4.54
C GLY A 16 -4.35 13.65 5.42
N GLU A 17 -4.15 13.56 6.72
CA GLU A 17 -4.57 14.56 7.70
C GLU A 17 -3.90 15.93 7.53
N ASP A 18 -2.81 16.03 6.77
CA ASP A 18 -2.19 17.30 6.37
C ASP A 18 -3.12 18.20 5.57
N LEU A 19 -4.16 17.63 4.96
CA LEU A 19 -5.18 18.38 4.23
C LEU A 19 -6.43 18.69 5.07
N LEU A 20 -6.47 18.28 6.33
CA LEU A 20 -7.61 18.53 7.23
C LEU A 20 -7.93 20.03 7.33
N SER A 21 -6.91 20.88 7.49
CA SER A 21 -7.08 22.34 7.57
C SER A 21 -7.68 22.98 6.31
N SER A 22 -7.61 22.30 5.17
CA SER A 22 -8.19 22.76 3.90
C SER A 22 -9.67 22.41 3.77
N THR A 23 -10.14 21.38 4.48
CA THR A 23 -11.50 20.83 4.35
C THR A 23 -12.61 21.88 4.61
N PRO A 24 -12.55 22.75 5.64
CA PRO A 24 -13.60 23.74 5.85
C PRO A 24 -13.80 24.69 4.65
N ARG A 25 -12.70 25.10 4.03
CA ARG A 25 -12.74 25.96 2.82
C ARG A 25 -13.33 25.21 1.63
N GLN A 26 -12.99 23.93 1.48
CA GLN A 26 -13.53 23.10 0.40
C GLN A 26 -15.02 22.82 0.58
N ILE A 27 -15.50 22.63 1.81
CA ILE A 27 -16.93 22.51 2.13
C ILE A 27 -17.70 23.77 1.70
N VAL A 28 -17.17 24.96 1.97
CA VAL A 28 -17.80 26.20 1.52
C VAL A 28 -17.85 26.28 -0.01
N LEU A 29 -16.74 25.93 -0.67
CA LEU A 29 -16.70 25.89 -2.14
C LEU A 29 -17.72 24.88 -2.71
N TYR A 30 -17.83 23.69 -2.12
CA TYR A 30 -18.81 22.69 -2.57
C TYR A 30 -20.27 23.19 -2.45
N ARG A 31 -20.60 23.97 -1.42
CA ARG A 31 -21.94 24.57 -1.33
C ARG A 31 -22.25 25.43 -2.55
N TYR A 32 -21.31 26.28 -2.99
CA TYR A 32 -21.48 27.07 -4.20
C TYR A 32 -21.50 26.21 -5.48
N LEU A 33 -20.68 25.17 -5.55
CA LEU A 33 -20.72 24.25 -6.70
C LEU A 33 -22.06 23.52 -6.81
N ILE A 34 -22.71 23.20 -5.70
CA ILE A 34 -24.07 22.61 -5.67
C ILE A 34 -25.10 23.65 -6.13
N GLU A 35 -25.05 24.88 -5.63
CA GLU A 35 -25.95 25.97 -6.05
C GLU A 35 -25.83 26.27 -7.55
N LEU A 36 -24.63 26.17 -8.11
CA LEU A 36 -24.35 26.35 -9.54
C LEU A 36 -24.68 25.10 -10.41
N GLY A 37 -25.09 24.00 -9.79
CA GLY A 37 -25.40 22.75 -10.49
C GLY A 37 -24.17 21.99 -11.02
N VAL A 38 -22.97 22.37 -10.59
CA VAL A 38 -21.70 21.69 -10.97
C VAL A 38 -21.53 20.43 -10.14
N ALA A 39 -21.77 20.48 -8.83
CA ALA A 39 -21.80 19.32 -7.95
C ALA A 39 -23.25 18.90 -7.66
N LYS A 40 -23.50 17.60 -7.59
CA LYS A 40 -24.80 17.04 -7.20
C LYS A 40 -25.03 17.08 -5.69
N GLU A 41 -23.99 16.75 -4.94
CA GLU A 41 -24.04 16.59 -3.49
C GLU A 41 -22.66 16.85 -2.86
N MET A 42 -22.65 17.03 -1.55
CA MET A 42 -21.42 17.15 -0.77
C MET A 42 -20.75 15.79 -0.59
N PRO A 43 -19.47 15.62 -0.93
CA PRO A 43 -18.76 14.36 -0.66
C PRO A 43 -18.54 14.16 0.85
N LEU A 44 -18.39 12.92 1.26
CA LEU A 44 -17.87 12.57 2.58
C LEU A 44 -16.37 12.81 2.61
N PHE A 45 -15.87 13.41 3.71
CA PHE A 45 -14.45 13.64 3.91
C PHE A 45 -13.91 12.72 5.01
N GLY A 46 -12.84 11.98 4.70
CA GLY A 46 -12.09 11.21 5.67
C GLY A 46 -10.61 11.60 5.64
N HIS A 47 -9.97 11.69 6.81
CA HIS A 47 -8.57 12.04 6.95
C HIS A 47 -7.82 10.92 7.65
N MET A 48 -6.83 10.38 6.94
CA MET A 48 -6.01 9.26 7.41
C MET A 48 -4.78 9.80 8.15
N PRO A 49 -4.36 9.15 9.24
CA PRO A 49 -3.17 9.54 9.98
C PRO A 49 -1.91 9.38 9.13
N TYR A 50 -0.82 10.01 9.58
CA TYR A 50 0.47 9.85 8.97
C TYR A 50 1.07 8.46 9.21
N VAL A 51 1.90 8.03 8.27
CA VAL A 51 2.90 7.00 8.52
C VAL A 51 4.18 7.69 8.95
N MET A 52 4.70 7.30 10.11
CA MET A 52 5.92 7.84 10.69
C MET A 52 7.10 6.97 10.28
N GLY A 53 8.17 7.57 9.83
CA GLY A 53 9.47 6.93 9.61
C GLY A 53 10.33 6.93 10.86
N GLN A 54 11.63 6.83 10.67
CA GLN A 54 12.59 6.87 11.76
C GLN A 54 12.59 8.24 12.48
N GLY A 55 12.87 8.23 13.79
CA GLY A 55 13.06 9.46 14.58
C GLY A 55 11.80 10.30 14.77
N ASN A 56 10.60 9.70 14.75
CA ASN A 56 9.31 10.42 14.92
C ASN A 56 9.03 11.49 13.85
N LYS A 57 9.58 11.34 12.67
CA LYS A 57 9.28 12.20 11.53
C LYS A 57 8.27 11.52 10.62
N LYS A 58 7.39 12.32 9.98
CA LYS A 58 6.51 11.82 8.92
C LYS A 58 7.36 11.18 7.82
N LEU A 59 6.98 9.98 7.37
CA LEU A 59 7.62 9.31 6.24
C LEU A 59 7.50 10.19 4.99
N SER A 60 8.64 10.50 4.40
CA SER A 60 8.76 11.36 3.22
C SER A 60 8.87 10.51 1.96
N LYS A 61 8.43 11.06 0.82
CA LYS A 61 8.67 10.45 -0.50
C LYS A 61 10.15 10.27 -0.85
N ARG A 62 11.06 10.91 -0.08
CA ARG A 62 12.52 10.80 -0.25
C ARG A 62 13.15 9.72 0.63
N ASP A 63 12.39 9.19 1.57
CA ASP A 63 12.88 8.13 2.46
C ASP A 63 12.88 6.79 1.69
N PRO A 64 13.94 5.98 1.82
CA PRO A 64 14.04 4.69 1.13
C PRO A 64 12.82 3.79 1.36
N GLU A 65 12.25 3.81 2.55
CA GLU A 65 11.10 3.02 2.97
C GLU A 65 9.81 3.39 2.21
N SER A 66 9.76 4.54 1.54
CA SER A 66 8.63 4.96 0.70
C SER A 66 8.76 4.50 -0.76
N ASN A 67 9.89 3.92 -1.15
CA ASN A 67 10.17 3.50 -2.52
C ASN A 67 9.77 2.05 -2.77
N LEU A 68 8.65 1.85 -3.48
CA LEU A 68 8.15 0.50 -3.82
C LEU A 68 9.15 -0.34 -4.63
N PHE A 69 9.89 0.28 -5.54
CA PHE A 69 10.86 -0.44 -6.36
C PHE A 69 12.04 -0.92 -5.53
N LEU A 70 12.46 -0.14 -4.52
CA LEU A 70 13.50 -0.56 -3.61
C LEU A 70 13.06 -1.79 -2.77
N HIS A 71 11.81 -1.83 -2.32
CA HIS A 71 11.29 -3.03 -1.63
C HIS A 71 11.32 -4.25 -2.54
N ARG A 72 10.86 -4.12 -3.80
CA ARG A 72 10.95 -5.21 -4.78
C ARG A 72 12.41 -5.67 -4.96
N ASP A 73 13.33 -4.74 -5.19
CA ASP A 73 14.74 -5.05 -5.43
C ASP A 73 15.41 -5.70 -4.21
N ASN A 74 14.87 -5.47 -3.01
CA ASN A 74 15.25 -6.13 -1.75
C ASN A 74 14.50 -7.44 -1.47
N GLY A 75 13.75 -7.99 -2.43
CA GLY A 75 13.11 -9.30 -2.31
C GLY A 75 11.72 -9.30 -1.65
N PHE A 76 11.09 -8.13 -1.53
CA PHE A 76 9.68 -8.11 -1.12
C PHE A 76 8.79 -8.60 -2.25
N ILE A 77 7.94 -9.56 -1.95
CA ILE A 77 6.86 -9.97 -2.84
C ILE A 77 5.61 -9.11 -2.60
N ARG A 78 4.78 -9.01 -3.63
CA ARG A 78 3.57 -8.18 -3.60
C ARG A 78 2.67 -8.48 -2.40
N GLU A 79 2.43 -9.74 -2.14
CA GLU A 79 1.55 -10.24 -1.09
C GLU A 79 2.05 -9.81 0.30
N GLY A 80 3.34 -10.00 0.58
CA GLY A 80 3.96 -9.61 1.86
C GLY A 80 3.95 -8.10 2.06
N LEU A 81 4.29 -7.33 1.02
CA LEU A 81 4.29 -5.87 1.11
C LEU A 81 2.89 -5.30 1.33
N LEU A 82 1.88 -5.77 0.60
CA LEU A 82 0.50 -5.30 0.75
C LEU A 82 -0.09 -5.66 2.11
N ASN A 83 0.18 -6.88 2.61
CA ASN A 83 -0.23 -7.27 3.96
C ASN A 83 0.40 -6.34 5.01
N TYR A 84 1.71 -6.08 4.92
CA TYR A 84 2.38 -5.17 5.85
C TYR A 84 1.83 -3.74 5.77
N LEU A 85 1.60 -3.19 4.57
CA LEU A 85 1.05 -1.86 4.39
C LEU A 85 -0.35 -1.72 5.01
N ALA A 86 -1.18 -2.75 4.93
CA ALA A 86 -2.48 -2.77 5.59
C ALA A 86 -2.36 -2.65 7.12
N LEU A 87 -1.36 -3.29 7.72
CA LEU A 87 -1.11 -3.22 9.17
C LEU A 87 -0.68 -1.83 9.66
N LEU A 88 -0.30 -0.91 8.77
CA LEU A 88 0.06 0.46 9.16
C LEU A 88 -1.13 1.30 9.65
N GLY A 89 -2.31 0.75 9.69
CA GLY A 89 -3.48 1.46 10.23
C GLY A 89 -4.66 0.55 10.49
N TRP A 90 -4.60 -0.69 10.04
CA TRP A 90 -5.68 -1.66 10.17
C TRP A 90 -5.14 -3.00 10.67
N SER A 91 -5.99 -3.87 11.14
CA SER A 91 -5.65 -5.25 11.51
C SER A 91 -6.86 -6.16 11.29
N ILE A 92 -6.62 -7.34 10.74
CA ILE A 92 -7.69 -8.33 10.49
C ILE A 92 -8.22 -8.94 11.79
N ALA A 93 -7.35 -9.11 12.79
CA ALA A 93 -7.66 -9.58 14.13
C ALA A 93 -6.57 -9.09 15.11
N PRO A 94 -6.83 -9.03 16.43
CA PRO A 94 -5.88 -8.51 17.42
C PRO A 94 -4.54 -9.27 17.50
N ASP A 95 -4.56 -10.56 17.19
CA ASP A 95 -3.44 -11.51 17.34
C ASP A 95 -2.96 -12.10 16.01
N ARG A 96 -3.38 -11.50 14.89
CA ARG A 96 -3.09 -12.01 13.56
C ARG A 96 -2.53 -10.93 12.65
N ASP A 97 -1.27 -11.09 12.26
CA ASP A 97 -0.56 -10.15 11.37
C ASP A 97 -0.51 -10.64 9.91
N VAL A 98 -0.58 -11.96 9.66
CA VAL A 98 -0.47 -12.53 8.31
C VAL A 98 -1.85 -12.93 7.79
N PHE A 99 -2.20 -12.44 6.61
CA PHE A 99 -3.47 -12.72 5.92
C PHE A 99 -3.32 -12.58 4.40
N SER A 100 -4.19 -13.25 3.67
CA SER A 100 -4.22 -13.18 2.21
C SER A 100 -4.87 -11.89 1.71
N MET A 101 -4.66 -11.58 0.43
CA MET A 101 -5.34 -10.46 -0.23
C MET A 101 -6.86 -10.67 -0.25
N ASP A 102 -7.33 -11.89 -0.48
CA ASP A 102 -8.76 -12.20 -0.53
C ASP A 102 -9.42 -11.98 0.84
N GLU A 103 -8.76 -12.40 1.93
CA GLU A 103 -9.22 -12.10 3.29
C GLU A 103 -9.24 -10.61 3.58
N MET A 104 -8.23 -9.87 3.10
CA MET A 104 -8.20 -8.41 3.26
C MET A 104 -9.38 -7.76 2.51
N ILE A 105 -9.64 -8.15 1.26
CA ILE A 105 -10.75 -7.61 0.47
C ILE A 105 -12.10 -7.89 1.13
N GLU A 106 -12.27 -9.09 1.70
CA GLU A 106 -13.50 -9.47 2.39
C GLU A 106 -13.73 -8.67 3.69
N LYS A 107 -12.68 -8.41 4.45
CA LYS A 107 -12.78 -7.91 5.83
C LYS A 107 -12.41 -6.43 6.00
N PHE A 108 -11.74 -5.83 5.03
CA PHE A 108 -11.30 -4.44 5.15
C PHE A 108 -12.50 -3.48 5.13
N ASP A 109 -12.60 -2.67 6.17
CA ASP A 109 -13.47 -1.50 6.19
C ASP A 109 -12.63 -0.27 6.58
N VAL A 110 -12.72 0.78 5.80
CA VAL A 110 -12.01 2.04 6.05
C VAL A 110 -12.39 2.67 7.40
N ARG A 111 -13.57 2.36 7.93
CA ARG A 111 -14.05 2.84 9.23
C ARG A 111 -13.30 2.19 10.40
N ASP A 112 -12.67 1.04 10.18
CA ASP A 112 -11.89 0.32 11.18
C ASP A 112 -10.41 0.78 11.22
N VAL A 113 -10.04 1.70 10.33
CA VAL A 113 -8.67 2.25 10.32
C VAL A 113 -8.46 3.12 11.55
N LYS A 114 -7.38 2.82 12.28
CA LYS A 114 -7.00 3.52 13.51
C LYS A 114 -6.64 4.97 13.22
N ALA A 115 -7.11 5.88 14.08
CA ALA A 115 -6.84 7.31 13.95
C ALA A 115 -5.42 7.72 14.39
N ASN A 116 -4.67 6.82 15.04
CA ASN A 116 -3.32 7.11 15.49
C ASN A 116 -2.29 6.88 14.39
N PRO A 117 -1.25 7.74 14.27
CA PRO A 117 -0.17 7.52 13.34
C PRO A 117 0.48 6.15 13.53
N ALA A 118 0.65 5.42 12.42
CA ALA A 118 1.41 4.18 12.41
C ALA A 118 2.89 4.48 12.20
N ARG A 119 3.77 3.62 12.72
CA ARG A 119 5.21 3.70 12.49
C ARG A 119 5.61 2.63 11.47
N PHE A 120 6.37 3.05 10.46
CA PHE A 120 6.99 2.10 9.55
C PHE A 120 8.12 1.35 10.28
N ASP A 121 8.02 0.02 10.30
CA ASP A 121 8.95 -0.91 10.94
C ASP A 121 9.42 -1.91 9.88
N ILE A 122 10.66 -1.75 9.43
CA ILE A 122 11.23 -2.57 8.36
C ILE A 122 11.42 -4.01 8.80
N ASP A 123 11.77 -4.27 10.06
CA ASP A 123 11.99 -5.62 10.56
C ASP A 123 10.66 -6.40 10.60
N LYS A 124 9.58 -5.75 11.01
CA LYS A 124 8.23 -6.33 10.93
C LYS A 124 7.82 -6.56 9.47
N ALA A 125 8.11 -5.65 8.57
CA ALA A 125 7.82 -5.82 7.14
C ALA A 125 8.56 -7.03 6.57
N ILE A 126 9.84 -7.19 6.87
CA ILE A 126 10.67 -8.35 6.45
C ILE A 126 10.08 -9.65 7.01
N SER A 127 9.71 -9.68 8.29
CA SER A 127 9.12 -10.87 8.92
C SER A 127 7.83 -11.31 8.22
N ILE A 128 6.91 -10.37 7.95
CA ILE A 128 5.66 -10.67 7.24
C ILE A 128 5.92 -11.12 5.81
N ASN A 129 6.84 -10.46 5.10
CA ASN A 129 7.23 -10.87 3.76
C ASN A 129 7.80 -12.28 3.73
N ALA A 130 8.63 -12.64 4.70
CA ALA A 130 9.19 -13.98 4.82
C ALA A 130 8.10 -15.05 5.04
N GLU A 131 7.06 -14.76 5.82
CA GLU A 131 5.93 -15.69 5.96
C GLU A 131 5.21 -15.89 4.62
N HIS A 132 4.93 -14.83 3.87
CA HIS A 132 4.32 -14.95 2.55
C HIS A 132 5.19 -15.70 1.55
N ILE A 133 6.52 -15.52 1.59
CA ILE A 133 7.44 -16.29 0.75
C ILE A 133 7.36 -17.79 1.09
N ARG A 134 7.28 -18.16 2.37
CA ARG A 134 7.15 -19.57 2.79
C ARG A 134 5.83 -20.21 2.37
N MET A 135 4.81 -19.43 2.12
CA MET A 135 3.50 -19.92 1.66
C MET A 135 3.42 -20.09 0.13
N LEU A 136 4.44 -19.66 -0.62
CA LEU A 136 4.47 -19.86 -2.07
C LEU A 136 4.63 -21.35 -2.40
N GLU A 137 3.98 -21.80 -3.47
CA GLU A 137 4.28 -23.08 -4.06
C GLU A 137 5.73 -23.11 -4.58
N PRO A 138 6.44 -24.25 -4.49
CA PRO A 138 7.85 -24.33 -4.86
C PRO A 138 8.16 -23.80 -6.26
N GLU A 139 7.31 -24.11 -7.25
CA GLU A 139 7.50 -23.63 -8.61
C GLU A 139 7.34 -22.11 -8.72
N ASP A 140 6.36 -21.51 -8.02
CA ASP A 140 6.17 -20.05 -8.01
C ASP A 140 7.33 -19.34 -7.31
N PHE A 141 7.83 -19.91 -6.21
CA PHE A 141 9.03 -19.41 -5.54
C PHE A 141 10.23 -19.40 -6.49
N LEU A 142 10.48 -20.50 -7.20
CA LEU A 142 11.57 -20.60 -8.15
C LEU A 142 11.43 -19.55 -9.26
N ARG A 143 10.27 -19.45 -9.90
CA ARG A 143 10.01 -18.44 -10.93
C ARG A 143 10.28 -17.03 -10.47
N ARG A 144 9.83 -16.68 -9.27
CA ARG A 144 10.04 -15.33 -8.69
C ARG A 144 11.47 -15.08 -8.24
N SER A 145 12.26 -16.12 -8.01
CA SER A 145 13.68 -16.02 -7.65
C SER A 145 14.59 -15.72 -8.83
N VAL A 146 14.21 -16.09 -10.06
CA VAL A 146 15.03 -15.97 -11.28
C VAL A 146 15.61 -14.58 -11.50
N PRO A 147 14.87 -13.46 -11.38
CA PRO A 147 15.45 -12.13 -11.59
C PRO A 147 16.58 -11.79 -10.61
N TYR A 148 16.51 -12.31 -9.38
CA TYR A 148 17.56 -12.11 -8.36
C TYR A 148 18.77 -12.97 -8.65
N LEU A 149 18.56 -14.24 -9.01
CA LEU A 149 19.63 -15.18 -9.42
C LEU A 149 20.36 -14.68 -10.67
N HIS A 150 19.63 -14.11 -11.63
CA HIS A 150 20.22 -13.50 -12.82
C HIS A 150 21.06 -12.28 -12.47
N ARG A 151 20.55 -11.38 -11.62
CA ARG A 151 21.30 -10.20 -11.14
C ARG A 151 22.61 -10.60 -10.46
N ASP A 152 22.61 -11.72 -9.75
CA ASP A 152 23.79 -12.24 -9.05
C ASP A 152 24.67 -13.15 -9.93
N GLY A 153 24.32 -13.31 -11.22
CA GLY A 153 25.10 -14.07 -12.21
C GLY A 153 25.02 -15.59 -12.09
N VAL A 154 24.00 -16.10 -11.39
CA VAL A 154 23.78 -17.54 -11.17
C VAL A 154 23.12 -18.18 -12.38
N VAL A 155 22.20 -17.47 -13.03
CA VAL A 155 21.48 -17.94 -14.23
C VAL A 155 21.64 -16.96 -15.39
N SER A 156 21.42 -17.44 -16.61
CA SER A 156 21.71 -16.70 -17.85
C SER A 156 20.63 -15.69 -18.25
N ALA A 157 19.41 -15.84 -17.75
CA ALA A 157 18.27 -14.98 -18.09
C ALA A 157 17.51 -14.50 -16.84
N ASP A 158 16.78 -13.39 -16.98
CA ASP A 158 16.02 -12.72 -15.91
C ASP A 158 14.58 -13.22 -15.77
N ASN A 159 14.17 -14.17 -16.61
CA ASN A 159 12.85 -14.79 -16.53
C ASN A 159 12.94 -16.31 -16.74
N TRP A 160 12.00 -17.02 -16.11
CA TRP A 160 11.96 -18.48 -16.08
C TRP A 160 11.89 -19.12 -17.47
N ASP A 161 11.11 -18.55 -18.38
CA ASP A 161 10.84 -19.16 -19.68
C ASP A 161 12.04 -19.05 -20.65
N ALA A 162 12.97 -18.15 -20.39
CA ALA A 162 14.21 -17.97 -21.12
C ALA A 162 15.39 -18.81 -20.56
N LEU A 163 15.22 -19.47 -19.41
CA LEU A 163 16.24 -20.36 -18.85
C LEU A 163 16.40 -21.65 -19.69
N THR A 164 17.61 -22.17 -19.74
CA THR A 164 17.89 -23.52 -20.27
C THR A 164 17.32 -24.60 -19.35
N ASP A 165 17.08 -25.80 -19.90
CA ASP A 165 16.57 -26.93 -19.09
C ASP A 165 17.50 -27.26 -17.93
N ARG A 166 18.82 -27.15 -18.10
CA ARG A 166 19.81 -27.35 -17.04
C ARG A 166 19.75 -26.33 -15.93
N GLU A 167 19.34 -25.11 -16.23
CA GLU A 167 19.18 -24.03 -15.22
C GLU A 167 17.86 -24.13 -14.46
N ARG A 168 16.90 -24.88 -14.99
CA ARG A 168 15.61 -25.15 -14.34
C ARG A 168 15.65 -26.36 -13.40
N GLU A 169 16.64 -27.27 -13.57
CA GLU A 169 16.90 -28.41 -12.68
C GLU A 169 17.69 -27.99 -11.44
#